data_277cd177a7e80b81f327e7688a77698f
#
_entry.id   277cd177a7e80b81f327e7688a77698f
#
_cell.length_a   1.000
_cell.length_b   1.000
_cell.length_c   1.000
_cell.angle_alpha   90.00
_cell.angle_beta   90.00
_cell.angle_gamma   90.00
#
_symmetry.space_group_name_H-M   'P 1'
#
loop_
_entity.id
_entity.type
_entity.pdbx_description
1 polymer ?
#
loop_
_entity_poly.entity_id
_entity_poly.type
_entity_poly.pdbx_seq_one_letter_code
_entity_poly.pdbx_strand_id
1 'polypeptide(L)'
;LSMTIHHGVSLTLPEAKSSTLEKHQNVQISITRTGHIFVNERQVELKDIAHEILVTGKDLKKTTVLISGDGAVSYKRIMQVLDFLKVHGISEVVLETRHE
;
A
#
# COMPACT_ATOMS: atom_id res chain seq x y z
N LEU A 1 3.86 -11.91 6.91
CA LEU A 1 2.97 -10.76 6.95
C LEU A 1 1.63 -11.13 7.51
N SER A 2 1.31 -10.56 8.63
CA SER A 2 0.06 -10.82 9.29
C SER A 2 -0.89 -9.69 8.93
N MET A 3 -2.08 -10.03 8.48
CA MET A 3 -2.98 -9.01 7.99
C MET A 3 -4.39 -9.24 8.49
N THR A 4 -4.98 -8.17 8.97
CA THR A 4 -6.38 -8.16 9.33
C THR A 4 -7.02 -7.05 8.54
N ILE A 5 -8.07 -7.35 7.82
CA ILE A 5 -8.74 -6.36 7.00
C ILE A 5 -9.86 -5.73 7.81
N HIS A 6 -9.79 -4.42 7.93
CA HIS A 6 -10.67 -3.70 8.80
C HIS A 6 -10.60 -2.27 8.41
N HIS A 7 -11.26 -1.41 9.12
CA HIS A 7 -11.12 -0.01 8.85
C HIS A 7 -9.78 0.45 9.41
N GLY A 8 -8.85 0.80 8.55
CA GLY A 8 -7.63 1.41 8.98
C GLY A 8 -6.72 0.57 9.84
N VAL A 9 -6.67 -0.71 9.58
CA VAL A 9 -5.79 -1.55 10.35
C VAL A 9 -4.37 -1.41 9.86
N SER A 10 -3.47 -1.20 10.80
CA SER A 10 -2.07 -1.05 10.49
C SER A 10 -1.40 -2.42 10.45
N LEU A 11 -0.66 -2.67 9.40
CA LEU A 11 0.06 -3.91 9.24
C LEU A 11 1.54 -3.60 9.33
N THR A 12 2.15 -4.02 10.40
CA THR A 12 3.54 -3.72 10.64
C THR A 12 4.31 -5.00 10.83
N LEU A 13 5.35 -5.17 10.05
CA LEU A 13 6.20 -6.33 10.23
C LEU A 13 7.06 -6.12 11.46
N PRO A 14 7.47 -7.22 12.10
CA PRO A 14 8.22 -7.08 13.36
C PRO A 14 9.45 -6.22 13.25
N GLU A 15 10.10 -6.22 12.13
CA GLU A 15 11.32 -5.45 11.97
C GLU A 15 11.08 -3.98 11.80
N ALA A 16 9.86 -3.60 11.57
CA ALA A 16 9.58 -2.22 11.26
C ALA A 16 9.26 -1.39 12.47
N LYS A 17 9.57 -1.90 13.60
CA LYS A 17 9.22 -1.19 14.79
C LYS A 17 10.11 0.02 14.95
N SER A 18 9.82 0.83 15.78
CA SER A 18 10.62 1.88 16.31
C SER A 18 11.06 2.96 15.39
N SER A 19 10.88 2.83 14.17
CA SER A 19 11.25 3.93 13.32
C SER A 19 10.18 4.98 13.34
N THR A 20 9.36 4.94 14.30
CA THR A 20 8.25 5.85 14.35
C THR A 20 8.65 7.28 14.45
N LEU A 21 9.78 7.53 15.02
CA LEU A 21 10.17 8.90 15.16
C LEU A 21 10.76 9.48 13.93
N GLU A 22 11.01 8.63 12.96
CA GLU A 22 11.58 9.12 11.74
C GLU A 22 10.50 9.74 10.91
N LYS A 23 10.88 10.50 9.94
CA LYS A 23 9.95 11.02 9.03
C LYS A 23 9.44 9.94 8.19
N HIS A 24 8.21 9.56 8.36
CA HIS A 24 7.60 8.59 7.51
C HIS A 24 7.17 9.23 6.22
N GLN A 25 7.44 8.58 5.13
CA GLN A 25 6.98 9.01 3.83
C GLN A 25 5.75 8.21 3.52
N ASN A 26 4.66 8.88 3.23
CA ASN A 26 3.40 8.21 3.01
C ASN A 26 3.03 8.24 1.54
N VAL A 27 2.53 7.12 1.07
CA VAL A 27 2.04 7.00 -0.28
C VAL A 27 0.67 6.37 -0.20
N GLN A 28 -0.27 6.90 -0.94
CA GLN A 28 -1.60 6.33 -0.97
C GLN A 28 -1.81 5.57 -2.25
N ILE A 29 -2.26 4.34 -2.13
CA ILE A 29 -2.60 3.52 -3.27
C ILE A 29 -4.10 3.28 -3.21
N SER A 30 -4.79 3.62 -4.29
CA SER A 30 -6.21 3.40 -4.37
C SER A 30 -6.49 2.33 -5.41
N ILE A 31 -7.41 1.44 -5.11
CA ILE A 31 -7.77 0.37 -6.02
C ILE A 31 -9.28 0.45 -6.27
N THR A 32 -9.65 0.62 -7.52
CA THR A 32 -11.06 0.75 -7.85
C THR A 32 -11.71 -0.61 -7.91
N ARG A 33 -13.05 -0.63 -8.00
CA ARG A 33 -13.76 -1.90 -8.06
C ARG A 33 -13.38 -2.69 -9.30
N THR A 34 -12.95 -2.02 -10.36
CA THR A 34 -12.55 -2.71 -11.57
C THR A 34 -11.08 -3.10 -11.58
N GLY A 35 -10.38 -2.83 -10.47
CA GLY A 35 -9.01 -3.28 -10.33
C GLY A 35 -7.95 -2.30 -10.79
N HIS A 36 -8.35 -1.09 -11.13
CA HIS A 36 -7.39 -0.08 -11.52
C HIS A 36 -6.66 0.46 -10.30
N ILE A 37 -5.39 0.73 -10.46
CA ILE A 37 -4.54 1.14 -9.35
C ILE A 37 -4.08 2.57 -9.56
N PHE A 38 -4.21 3.37 -8.51
CA PHE A 38 -3.72 4.74 -8.53
C PHE A 38 -2.72 4.92 -7.42
N VAL A 39 -1.58 5.50 -7.75
CA VAL A 39 -0.60 5.87 -6.73
C VAL A 39 -0.75 7.38 -6.55
N ASN A 40 -1.20 7.75 -5.37
CA ASN A 40 -1.69 9.08 -5.10
C ASN A 40 -2.82 9.36 -6.08
N GLU A 41 -2.62 10.16 -7.08
CA GLU A 41 -3.70 10.44 -8.01
C GLU A 41 -3.37 10.00 -9.42
N ARG A 42 -2.31 9.24 -9.58
CA ARG A 42 -1.86 8.85 -10.90
C ARG A 42 -2.13 7.37 -11.14
N GLN A 43 -2.81 7.05 -12.20
CA GLN A 43 -3.08 5.67 -12.53
C GLN A 43 -1.83 4.97 -13.04
N VAL A 44 -1.54 3.80 -12.50
CA VAL A 44 -0.36 3.05 -12.89
C VAL A 44 -0.72 1.57 -12.99
N GLU A 45 0.15 0.82 -13.63
CA GLU A 45 0.03 -0.62 -13.67
C GLU A 45 0.65 -1.22 -12.41
N LEU A 46 0.26 -2.44 -12.12
CA LEU A 46 0.82 -3.11 -10.95
C LEU A 46 2.35 -3.11 -10.98
N LYS A 47 2.91 -3.42 -12.12
CA LYS A 47 4.36 -3.52 -12.23
C LYS A 47 5.07 -2.20 -12.06
N ASP A 48 4.35 -1.10 -12.15
CA ASP A 48 4.95 0.22 -12.11
C ASP A 48 4.81 0.92 -10.76
N ILE A 49 4.22 0.26 -9.79
CA ILE A 49 3.99 0.90 -8.51
C ILE A 49 5.29 1.35 -7.85
N ALA A 50 6.27 0.46 -7.81
CA ALA A 50 7.53 0.82 -7.15
C ALA A 50 8.21 1.96 -7.88
N HIS A 51 8.18 1.93 -9.20
CA HIS A 51 8.78 3.00 -9.97
C HIS A 51 8.12 4.34 -9.68
N GLU A 52 6.79 4.32 -9.59
CA GLU A 52 6.08 5.55 -9.33
C GLU A 52 6.41 6.10 -7.94
N ILE A 53 6.55 5.24 -6.96
CA ILE A 53 6.93 5.68 -5.64
C ILE A 53 8.31 6.32 -5.65
N LEU A 54 9.24 5.72 -6.36
CA LEU A 54 10.59 6.26 -6.44
C LEU A 54 10.62 7.59 -7.18
N VAL A 55 9.80 7.72 -8.20
CA VAL A 55 9.77 8.96 -8.97
C VAL A 55 9.31 10.13 -8.10
N THR A 56 8.48 9.86 -7.10
CA THR A 56 8.05 10.93 -6.22
C THR A 56 9.10 11.27 -5.17
N GLY A 57 10.26 10.66 -5.23
CA GLY A 57 11.34 10.98 -4.32
C GLY A 57 11.31 10.23 -3.01
N LYS A 58 10.54 9.16 -2.93
CA LYS A 58 10.42 8.44 -1.69
C LYS A 58 11.28 7.19 -1.68
N ASP A 59 11.68 6.81 -0.47
CA ASP A 59 12.50 5.63 -0.27
C ASP A 59 11.56 4.48 0.08
N LEU A 60 11.61 3.42 -0.69
CA LEU A 60 10.70 2.30 -0.48
C LEU A 60 10.78 1.74 0.93
N LYS A 61 11.97 1.69 1.50
CA LYS A 61 12.12 1.11 2.81
C LYS A 61 11.58 1.98 3.92
N LYS A 62 11.42 3.25 3.65
CA LYS A 62 10.93 4.18 4.66
C LYS A 62 9.52 4.65 4.38
N THR A 63 8.88 4.03 3.43
CA THR A 63 7.57 4.46 3.00
C THR A 63 6.49 3.66 3.70
N THR A 64 5.49 4.35 4.20
CA THR A 64 4.28 3.72 4.68
C THR A 64 3.26 3.83 3.57
N VAL A 65 2.71 2.70 3.17
CA VAL A 65 1.74 2.67 2.09
C VAL A 65 0.35 2.52 2.68
N LEU A 66 -0.52 3.44 2.32
CA LEU A 66 -1.91 3.37 2.70
C LEU A 66 -2.69 2.86 1.50
N ILE A 67 -3.28 1.69 1.62
CA ILE A 67 -4.06 1.11 0.55
C ILE A 67 -5.53 1.31 0.83
N SER A 68 -6.21 1.93 -0.11
CA SER A 68 -7.63 2.18 0.02
C SER A 68 -8.32 1.44 -1.12
N GLY A 69 -9.12 0.47 -0.79
CA GLY A 69 -9.80 -0.34 -1.81
C GLY A 69 -11.29 -0.11 -1.78
N ASP A 70 -11.91 -0.06 -2.97
CA ASP A 70 -13.34 -0.05 -3.06
C ASP A 70 -13.84 -1.34 -2.44
N GLY A 71 -14.96 -1.28 -1.72
CA GLY A 71 -15.48 -2.47 -1.05
C GLY A 71 -15.79 -3.61 -2.00
N ALA A 72 -15.96 -3.32 -3.27
CA ALA A 72 -16.25 -4.35 -4.26
C ALA A 72 -15.01 -4.83 -5.00
N VAL A 73 -13.82 -4.36 -4.63
CA VAL A 73 -12.61 -4.82 -5.31
C VAL A 73 -12.36 -6.27 -4.91
N SER A 74 -11.81 -7.05 -5.82
CA SER A 74 -11.60 -8.46 -5.53
C SER A 74 -10.44 -8.64 -4.55
N TYR A 75 -10.59 -9.64 -3.72
CA TYR A 75 -9.53 -9.99 -2.79
C TYR A 75 -8.24 -10.32 -3.53
N LYS A 76 -8.39 -10.99 -4.67
CA LYS A 76 -7.23 -11.35 -5.46
C LYS A 76 -6.42 -10.13 -5.86
N ARG A 77 -7.12 -9.07 -6.26
CA ARG A 77 -6.43 -7.87 -6.68
C ARG A 77 -5.68 -7.22 -5.52
N ILE A 78 -6.31 -7.18 -4.37
CA ILE A 78 -5.66 -6.64 -3.19
C ILE A 78 -4.41 -7.43 -2.85
N MET A 79 -4.51 -8.75 -2.91
CA MET A 79 -3.36 -9.57 -2.59
C MET A 79 -2.23 -9.42 -3.60
N GLN A 80 -2.57 -9.17 -4.86
CA GLN A 80 -1.53 -8.91 -5.85
C GLN A 80 -0.74 -7.66 -5.49
N VAL A 81 -1.44 -6.63 -5.07
CA VAL A 81 -0.77 -5.38 -4.71
C VAL A 81 0.07 -5.57 -3.46
N LEU A 82 -0.48 -6.24 -2.46
CA LEU A 82 0.26 -6.47 -1.22
C LEU A 82 1.53 -7.28 -1.48
N ASP A 83 1.40 -8.30 -2.29
CA ASP A 83 2.55 -9.14 -2.59
C ASP A 83 3.62 -8.37 -3.33
N PHE A 84 3.21 -7.53 -4.26
CA PHE A 84 4.14 -6.70 -4.98
C PHE A 84 4.91 -5.78 -4.04
N LEU A 85 4.20 -5.15 -3.11
CA LEU A 85 4.83 -4.24 -2.17
C LEU A 85 5.81 -4.98 -1.27
N LYS A 86 5.42 -6.16 -0.83
CA LYS A 86 6.29 -6.94 0.02
C LYS A 86 7.59 -7.31 -0.69
N VAL A 87 7.47 -7.74 -1.91
CA VAL A 87 8.65 -8.13 -2.69
C VAL A 87 9.59 -6.96 -2.90
N HIS A 88 9.05 -5.77 -2.98
CA HIS A 88 9.85 -4.59 -3.23
C HIS A 88 10.31 -3.86 -1.96
N GLY A 89 10.15 -4.49 -0.83
CA GLY A 89 10.75 -3.97 0.40
C GLY A 89 9.90 -3.05 1.23
N ILE A 90 8.63 -2.90 0.89
CA ILE A 90 7.73 -2.11 1.70
C ILE A 90 7.37 -2.92 2.94
N SER A 91 7.63 -2.37 4.11
CA SER A 91 7.41 -3.12 5.33
C SER A 91 6.22 -2.62 6.14
N GLU A 92 5.69 -1.48 5.82
CA GLU A 92 4.57 -0.96 6.60
C GLU A 92 3.43 -0.58 5.68
N VAL A 93 2.29 -1.23 5.89
CA VAL A 93 1.11 -1.04 5.05
C VAL A 93 -0.10 -0.87 5.95
N VAL A 94 -0.92 0.11 5.64
CA VAL A 94 -2.20 0.31 6.31
C VAL A 94 -3.27 0.03 5.27
N LEU A 95 -4.15 -0.90 5.56
CA LEU A 95 -5.19 -1.29 4.63
C LEU A 95 -6.54 -0.79 5.09
N GLU A 96 -7.22 -0.10 4.21
CA GLU A 96 -8.49 0.48 4.51
C GLU A 96 -9.47 0.12 3.41
N THR A 97 -10.66 -0.34 3.77
CA THR A 97 -11.66 -0.63 2.76
C THR A 97 -12.76 0.40 2.85
N ARG A 98 -13.32 0.73 1.70
CA ARG A 98 -14.40 1.67 1.66
C ARG A 98 -15.68 0.94 1.45
N HIS A 99 -16.66 1.27 2.25
CA HIS A 99 -17.98 0.73 2.07
C HIS A 99 -18.86 1.78 1.49
N GLU A 100 -19.69 1.39 0.62
CA GLU A 100 -20.65 2.29 0.06
C GLU A 100 -21.96 2.14 0.71
#